data_63a1fac45e9ebbd173f3524e2cb0e29d
#
_entry.id   63a1fac45e9ebbd173f3524e2cb0e29d
#
_cell.length_a   1.000
_cell.length_b   1.000
_cell.length_c   1.000
_cell.angle_alpha   90.00
_cell.angle_beta   90.00
_cell.angle_gamma   90.00
#
_symmetry.space_group_name_H-M   'P 1'
#
loop_
_entity.id
_entity.type
_entity.pdbx_description
1 polymer ?
#
loop_
_entity_poly.entity_id
_entity_poly.type
_entity_poly.pdbx_seq_one_letter_code
_entity_poly.pdbx_strand_id
1 'polypeptide(L)'
;MAIEIGIFHNGASDLKAVTTPNGVVVNDGSLEEVHRSYQRVLVGQVRQGILADRLGYDYWFMTEHHFMPEGPEFSPSPLLTEAAIASQTKRIRFGQMANILPWWHPLRVAEQAAMLDVISGGRLEFGIGRGYQPREAETWGWRYGSTIQDQERNRAYFEEAFEIIMKAWTQPSFSHHGEYWSLPPRHTKWNHKATMAYFNMAKAGRRVEDVLKVGAPDMYSVGSPIMASTTTLKEISVFPQPVQKPHPQVWEPVTSERSIRWAARNKVNAFTVPEPTSRLKRNIEIYYEEAEKNGWPDRLNRGRWKFGWDAEKHRGFGCCRYVHILRPGHEREDLQRYKEPIELQWDYYGPFGFAAVLSDLGEPMYDLNMKVTADLIMQKEIAIVGTADEVVDKIMHIKERGGYDDFMFTAWFEAGGYSTEEIEEQMQVFASEVMPTLRHACGGGPMLLESTSQFVPERGLAGVAGS
;
A
#
# COMPACT_ATOMS: atom_id res chain seq x y z
N MET A 1 -13.43 22.59 0.51
CA MET A 1 -12.56 21.64 1.25
C MET A 1 -13.22 20.27 1.20
N ALA A 2 -12.46 19.23 1.13
CA ALA A 2 -12.97 17.85 1.19
C ALA A 2 -12.14 17.03 2.19
N ILE A 3 -12.72 15.98 2.77
CA ILE A 3 -12.00 14.98 3.55
C ILE A 3 -12.27 13.61 2.98
N GLU A 4 -11.20 12.85 2.76
CA GLU A 4 -11.25 11.43 2.43
C GLU A 4 -10.72 10.64 3.62
N ILE A 5 -11.41 9.57 3.97
CA ILE A 5 -11.14 8.81 5.20
C ILE A 5 -10.90 7.35 4.86
N GLY A 6 -9.70 6.89 5.16
CA GLY A 6 -9.29 5.50 4.97
C GLY A 6 -9.10 4.74 6.27
N ILE A 7 -8.92 3.44 6.12
CA ILE A 7 -8.44 2.54 7.18
C ILE A 7 -7.09 2.00 6.77
N PHE A 8 -6.15 1.99 7.71
CA PHE A 8 -4.88 1.30 7.59
C PHE A 8 -4.95 0.00 8.42
N HIS A 9 -4.57 -1.11 7.81
CA HIS A 9 -4.65 -2.43 8.42
C HIS A 9 -3.32 -3.18 8.29
N ASN A 10 -2.77 -3.59 9.41
CA ASN A 10 -1.47 -4.27 9.48
C ASN A 10 -1.58 -5.79 9.71
N GLY A 11 -2.70 -6.24 10.27
CA GLY A 11 -2.98 -7.64 10.52
C GLY A 11 -2.37 -8.17 11.82
N ALA A 12 -2.50 -7.45 12.91
CA ALA A 12 -2.02 -7.91 14.21
C ALA A 12 -2.75 -9.19 14.66
N SER A 13 -2.00 -10.08 15.34
CA SER A 13 -2.55 -11.28 15.98
C SER A 13 -3.62 -10.92 17.01
N ASP A 14 -4.69 -11.72 17.10
CA ASP A 14 -5.72 -11.61 18.13
C ASP A 14 -5.32 -12.26 19.47
N LEU A 15 -4.13 -12.87 19.56
CA LEU A 15 -3.57 -13.35 20.80
C LEU A 15 -2.97 -12.19 21.61
N LYS A 16 -3.14 -12.26 22.92
CA LYS A 16 -2.51 -11.31 23.82
C LYS A 16 -1.00 -11.40 23.69
N ALA A 17 -0.33 -10.26 23.54
CA ALA A 17 1.12 -10.18 23.65
C ALA A 17 1.52 -10.12 25.13
N VAL A 18 2.64 -10.73 25.48
CA VAL A 18 3.22 -10.70 26.81
C VAL A 18 4.72 -10.53 26.74
N THR A 19 5.29 -9.89 27.76
CA THR A 19 6.74 -9.78 27.90
C THR A 19 7.27 -10.92 28.75
N THR A 20 8.19 -11.70 28.19
CA THR A 20 8.88 -12.77 28.92
C THR A 20 9.79 -12.21 30.03
N PRO A 21 10.22 -13.02 31.02
CA PRO A 21 11.17 -12.57 32.02
C PRO A 21 12.48 -12.03 31.47
N ASN A 22 12.83 -12.40 30.24
CA ASN A 22 14.03 -11.89 29.54
C ASN A 22 13.75 -10.63 28.69
N GLY A 23 12.57 -10.02 28.82
CA GLY A 23 12.21 -8.78 28.12
C GLY A 23 11.84 -8.95 26.64
N VAL A 24 11.54 -10.18 26.19
CA VAL A 24 11.10 -10.46 24.82
C VAL A 24 9.57 -10.43 24.75
N VAL A 25 9.02 -9.69 23.80
CA VAL A 25 7.58 -9.66 23.52
C VAL A 25 7.21 -10.85 22.62
N VAL A 26 6.22 -11.61 23.04
CA VAL A 26 5.72 -12.79 22.32
C VAL A 26 4.20 -12.88 22.44
N ASN A 27 3.56 -13.61 21.54
CA ASN A 27 2.18 -14.02 21.72
C ASN A 27 2.04 -14.98 22.90
N ASP A 28 1.03 -14.80 23.74
CA ASP A 28 0.67 -15.72 24.82
C ASP A 28 -0.07 -16.93 24.23
N GLY A 29 0.71 -17.87 23.71
CA GLY A 29 0.17 -19.07 23.08
C GLY A 29 1.23 -19.93 22.41
N SER A 30 0.87 -21.15 22.09
CA SER A 30 1.68 -22.06 21.31
C SER A 30 1.76 -21.63 19.84
N LEU A 31 2.74 -22.14 19.11
CA LEU A 31 2.86 -21.87 17.66
C LEU A 31 1.60 -22.31 16.88
N GLU A 32 0.93 -23.37 17.32
CA GLU A 32 -0.34 -23.81 16.72
C GLU A 32 -1.45 -22.77 16.94
N GLU A 33 -1.52 -22.16 18.11
CA GLU A 33 -2.47 -21.09 18.40
C GLU A 33 -2.16 -19.84 17.60
N VAL A 34 -0.87 -19.49 17.38
CA VAL A 34 -0.46 -18.41 16.50
C VAL A 34 -0.93 -18.67 15.06
N HIS A 35 -0.77 -19.89 14.53
CA HIS A 35 -1.31 -20.23 13.21
C HIS A 35 -2.83 -20.07 13.13
N ARG A 36 -3.55 -20.52 14.14
CA ARG A 36 -5.01 -20.36 14.22
C ARG A 36 -5.42 -18.89 14.33
N SER A 37 -4.67 -18.10 15.10
CA SER A 37 -4.86 -16.66 15.19
C SER A 37 -4.79 -16.02 13.81
N TYR A 38 -3.72 -16.25 13.07
CA TYR A 38 -3.58 -15.68 11.73
C TYR A 38 -4.62 -16.16 10.71
N GLN A 39 -5.14 -17.36 10.86
CA GLN A 39 -6.30 -17.81 10.07
C GLN A 39 -7.55 -16.96 10.38
N ARG A 40 -7.82 -16.66 11.66
CA ARG A 40 -8.93 -15.78 12.06
C ARG A 40 -8.70 -14.35 11.61
N VAL A 41 -7.49 -13.83 11.80
CA VAL A 41 -7.11 -12.46 11.36
C VAL A 41 -7.32 -12.29 9.85
N LEU A 42 -6.91 -13.26 9.03
CA LEU A 42 -7.13 -13.20 7.58
C LEU A 42 -8.63 -13.11 7.22
N VAL A 43 -9.45 -13.95 7.85
CA VAL A 43 -10.92 -13.90 7.65
C VAL A 43 -11.49 -12.59 8.17
N GLY A 44 -10.99 -12.11 9.33
CA GLY A 44 -11.32 -10.82 9.91
C GLY A 44 -11.03 -9.64 8.97
N GLN A 45 -9.85 -9.62 8.35
CA GLN A 45 -9.45 -8.59 7.37
C GLN A 45 -10.45 -8.50 6.20
N VAL A 46 -10.88 -9.65 5.66
CA VAL A 46 -11.89 -9.65 4.58
C VAL A 46 -13.23 -9.10 5.09
N ARG A 47 -13.67 -9.54 6.27
CA ARG A 47 -14.92 -9.09 6.89
C ARG A 47 -14.89 -7.58 7.18
N GLN A 48 -13.81 -7.08 7.72
CA GLN A 48 -13.61 -5.66 8.05
C GLN A 48 -13.52 -4.78 6.81
N GLY A 49 -12.85 -5.23 5.74
CA GLY A 49 -12.82 -4.50 4.47
C GLY A 49 -14.22 -4.37 3.82
N ILE A 50 -15.04 -5.42 3.92
CA ILE A 50 -16.45 -5.37 3.47
C ILE A 50 -17.27 -4.44 4.37
N LEU A 51 -17.05 -4.47 5.68
CA LEU A 51 -17.69 -3.57 6.64
C LEU A 51 -17.32 -2.11 6.36
N ALA A 52 -16.05 -1.82 6.07
CA ALA A 52 -15.58 -0.48 5.74
C ALA A 52 -16.31 0.12 4.53
N ASP A 53 -16.57 -0.66 3.47
CA ASP A 53 -17.39 -0.21 2.32
C ASP A 53 -18.82 0.15 2.76
N ARG A 54 -19.44 -0.68 3.61
CA ARG A 54 -20.80 -0.46 4.12
C ARG A 54 -20.90 0.79 5.00
N LEU A 55 -19.89 1.02 5.82
CA LEU A 55 -19.80 2.16 6.74
C LEU A 55 -19.45 3.49 6.01
N GLY A 56 -19.01 3.41 4.75
CA GLY A 56 -18.74 4.60 3.95
C GLY A 56 -17.31 5.14 4.06
N TYR A 57 -16.35 4.32 4.46
CA TYR A 57 -14.94 4.66 4.30
C TYR A 57 -14.56 4.74 2.82
N ASP A 58 -13.55 5.56 2.52
CA ASP A 58 -13.13 5.81 1.13
C ASP A 58 -12.01 4.85 0.71
N TYR A 59 -11.11 4.48 1.64
CA TYR A 59 -9.94 3.65 1.36
C TYR A 59 -9.77 2.54 2.39
N TRP A 60 -9.23 1.42 1.90
CA TRP A 60 -8.73 0.29 2.68
C TRP A 60 -7.29 0.05 2.31
N PHE A 61 -6.35 0.34 3.20
CA PHE A 61 -4.92 0.14 2.99
C PHE A 61 -4.40 -1.02 3.84
N MET A 62 -3.66 -1.92 3.19
CA MET A 62 -3.04 -3.09 3.84
C MET A 62 -1.54 -3.09 3.67
N THR A 63 -0.82 -3.58 4.66
CA THR A 63 0.63 -3.81 4.58
C THR A 63 0.98 -5.13 3.91
N GLU A 64 2.27 -5.39 3.67
CA GLU A 64 2.80 -6.70 3.31
C GLU A 64 3.86 -7.11 4.33
N HIS A 65 3.57 -8.18 5.09
CA HIS A 65 4.45 -8.70 6.13
C HIS A 65 4.44 -10.22 6.17
N HIS A 66 5.62 -10.80 6.45
CA HIS A 66 5.85 -12.24 6.37
C HIS A 66 6.61 -12.77 7.59
N PHE A 67 6.46 -14.08 7.87
CA PHE A 67 7.29 -14.84 8.82
C PHE A 67 7.28 -14.34 10.26
N MET A 68 6.15 -13.82 10.74
CA MET A 68 6.06 -13.13 12.04
C MET A 68 5.31 -13.94 13.10
N PRO A 69 5.97 -14.83 13.85
CA PRO A 69 5.33 -15.50 14.96
C PRO A 69 5.07 -14.58 16.16
N GLU A 70 5.70 -13.40 16.18
CA GLU A 70 5.59 -12.42 17.28
C GLU A 70 4.25 -11.68 17.30
N GLY A 71 3.57 -11.58 16.20
CA GLY A 71 2.17 -11.21 16.16
C GLY A 71 1.79 -9.77 15.78
N PRO A 72 2.67 -8.76 15.73
CA PRO A 72 2.20 -7.39 15.48
C PRO A 72 1.82 -7.10 14.03
N GLU A 73 2.24 -7.96 13.09
CA GLU A 73 2.06 -7.74 11.64
C GLU A 73 1.81 -9.07 10.92
N PHE A 74 0.77 -9.10 10.10
CA PHE A 74 0.44 -10.26 9.27
C PHE A 74 -0.35 -9.84 8.05
N SER A 75 0.27 -9.87 6.89
CA SER A 75 -0.43 -9.68 5.60
C SER A 75 0.46 -10.18 4.46
N PRO A 76 0.54 -11.51 4.24
CA PRO A 76 1.49 -12.07 3.30
C PRO A 76 1.17 -11.79 1.82
N SER A 77 -0.03 -11.33 1.53
CA SER A 77 -0.43 -10.91 0.18
C SER A 77 -1.62 -9.96 0.23
N PRO A 78 -1.40 -8.65 0.39
CA PRO A 78 -2.47 -7.66 0.42
C PRO A 78 -3.32 -7.70 -0.85
N LEU A 79 -2.72 -7.82 -2.04
CA LEU A 79 -3.44 -7.92 -3.31
C LEU A 79 -4.46 -9.07 -3.35
N LEU A 80 -4.12 -10.23 -2.76
CA LEU A 80 -5.03 -11.38 -2.73
C LEU A 80 -6.19 -11.15 -1.76
N THR A 81 -5.90 -10.61 -0.57
CA THR A 81 -6.92 -10.28 0.42
C THR A 81 -7.88 -9.21 -0.10
N GLU A 82 -7.34 -8.17 -0.71
CA GLU A 82 -8.13 -7.09 -1.31
C GLU A 82 -8.97 -7.57 -2.50
N ALA A 83 -8.52 -8.54 -3.29
CA ALA A 83 -9.32 -9.14 -4.35
C ALA A 83 -10.57 -9.85 -3.78
N ALA A 84 -10.43 -10.52 -2.62
CA ALA A 84 -11.57 -11.12 -1.94
C ALA A 84 -12.57 -10.07 -1.43
N ILE A 85 -12.07 -8.92 -0.90
CA ILE A 85 -12.89 -7.80 -0.47
C ILE A 85 -13.54 -7.12 -1.69
N ALA A 86 -12.78 -6.87 -2.74
CA ALA A 86 -13.24 -6.17 -3.95
C ALA A 86 -14.42 -6.84 -4.62
N SER A 87 -14.47 -8.18 -4.62
CA SER A 87 -15.57 -8.96 -5.17
C SER A 87 -16.91 -8.76 -4.45
N GLN A 88 -16.90 -8.23 -3.23
CA GLN A 88 -18.06 -8.07 -2.35
C GLN A 88 -18.38 -6.60 -2.02
N THR A 89 -17.64 -5.66 -2.59
CA THR A 89 -17.74 -4.21 -2.31
C THR A 89 -17.92 -3.41 -3.60
N LYS A 90 -18.33 -2.14 -3.48
CA LYS A 90 -18.67 -1.32 -4.66
C LYS A 90 -17.99 0.03 -4.73
N ARG A 91 -17.57 0.59 -3.60
CA ARG A 91 -17.09 1.98 -3.49
C ARG A 91 -15.68 2.10 -2.97
N ILE A 92 -15.36 1.38 -1.89
CA ILE A 92 -14.08 1.48 -1.22
C ILE A 92 -12.92 1.19 -2.18
N ARG A 93 -11.88 2.01 -2.11
CA ARG A 93 -10.66 1.87 -2.90
C ARG A 93 -9.64 1.06 -2.12
N PHE A 94 -8.81 0.31 -2.82
CA PHE A 94 -7.86 -0.65 -2.24
C PHE A 94 -6.44 -0.19 -2.45
N GLY A 95 -5.70 -0.07 -1.36
CA GLY A 95 -4.30 0.32 -1.43
C GLY A 95 -3.39 -0.55 -0.59
N GLN A 96 -2.18 -0.71 -1.05
CA GLN A 96 -1.15 -1.39 -0.28
C GLN A 96 -0.21 -0.34 0.32
N MET A 97 0.19 -0.54 1.57
CA MET A 97 1.15 0.30 2.25
C MET A 97 2.24 -0.55 2.93
N ALA A 98 2.95 -1.32 2.09
CA ALA A 98 3.00 -1.32 0.62
C ALA A 98 3.18 -2.74 0.06
N ASN A 99 3.08 -2.91 -1.27
CA ASN A 99 3.74 -4.05 -1.90
C ASN A 99 5.25 -3.81 -1.87
N ILE A 100 6.01 -4.74 -1.36
CA ILE A 100 7.46 -4.57 -1.21
C ILE A 100 8.16 -5.04 -2.49
N LEU A 101 8.35 -4.13 -3.43
CA LEU A 101 8.82 -4.44 -4.78
C LEU A 101 10.10 -5.28 -4.82
N PRO A 102 11.08 -5.11 -3.90
CA PRO A 102 12.25 -5.98 -3.86
C PRO A 102 11.96 -7.46 -3.60
N TRP A 103 10.79 -7.82 -3.11
CA TRP A 103 10.39 -9.22 -2.87
C TRP A 103 9.65 -9.84 -4.04
N TRP A 104 9.29 -9.04 -5.05
CA TRP A 104 8.48 -9.47 -6.17
C TRP A 104 9.25 -9.50 -7.49
N HIS A 105 8.84 -10.40 -8.37
CA HIS A 105 9.14 -10.21 -9.77
C HIS A 105 8.27 -9.09 -10.34
N PRO A 106 8.82 -8.00 -10.91
CA PRO A 106 8.05 -6.80 -11.27
C PRO A 106 6.89 -7.08 -12.23
N LEU A 107 7.03 -8.04 -13.15
CA LEU A 107 5.93 -8.43 -14.05
C LEU A 107 4.80 -9.15 -13.29
N ARG A 108 5.13 -9.96 -12.27
CA ARG A 108 4.10 -10.68 -11.52
C ARG A 108 3.25 -9.73 -10.68
N VAL A 109 3.88 -8.78 -10.00
CA VAL A 109 3.11 -7.78 -9.24
C VAL A 109 2.34 -6.86 -10.18
N ALA A 110 2.88 -6.48 -11.34
CA ALA A 110 2.17 -5.70 -12.35
C ALA A 110 0.90 -6.40 -12.87
N GLU A 111 0.99 -7.71 -13.16
CA GLU A 111 -0.16 -8.53 -13.58
C GLU A 111 -1.21 -8.60 -12.46
N GLN A 112 -0.81 -8.96 -11.25
CA GLN A 112 -1.75 -9.13 -10.13
C GLN A 112 -2.43 -7.83 -9.74
N ALA A 113 -1.71 -6.72 -9.69
CA ALA A 113 -2.28 -5.40 -9.43
C ALA A 113 -3.25 -4.97 -10.54
N ALA A 114 -2.90 -5.21 -11.82
CA ALA A 114 -3.82 -4.96 -12.93
C ALA A 114 -5.07 -5.83 -12.86
N MET A 115 -4.94 -7.09 -12.43
CA MET A 115 -6.10 -7.97 -12.21
C MET A 115 -7.01 -7.42 -11.11
N LEU A 116 -6.44 -6.95 -9.99
CA LEU A 116 -7.22 -6.32 -8.92
C LEU A 116 -7.92 -5.05 -9.41
N ASP A 117 -7.24 -4.24 -10.23
CA ASP A 117 -7.84 -3.04 -10.82
C ASP A 117 -9.04 -3.38 -11.71
N VAL A 118 -8.93 -4.43 -12.53
CA VAL A 118 -10.05 -4.95 -13.37
C VAL A 118 -11.17 -5.50 -12.50
N ILE A 119 -10.88 -6.37 -11.53
CA ILE A 119 -11.88 -6.99 -10.64
C ILE A 119 -12.63 -5.94 -9.83
N SER A 120 -11.92 -4.95 -9.35
CA SER A 120 -12.50 -3.86 -8.56
C SER A 120 -13.20 -2.78 -9.38
N GLY A 121 -13.08 -2.80 -10.73
CA GLY A 121 -13.64 -1.75 -11.59
C GLY A 121 -12.91 -0.41 -11.48
N GLY A 122 -11.58 -0.42 -11.31
CA GLY A 122 -10.76 0.79 -11.27
C GLY A 122 -10.62 1.39 -9.87
N ARG A 123 -10.70 0.58 -8.81
CA ARG A 123 -10.59 1.03 -7.41
C ARG A 123 -9.21 0.77 -6.79
N LEU A 124 -8.23 0.33 -7.57
CA LEU A 124 -6.87 0.10 -7.08
C LEU A 124 -6.15 1.42 -6.81
N GLU A 125 -5.50 1.51 -5.65
CA GLU A 125 -4.51 2.50 -5.23
C GLU A 125 -3.18 1.76 -5.00
N PHE A 126 -2.33 1.71 -6.01
CA PHE A 126 -1.16 0.85 -6.00
C PHE A 126 -0.04 1.38 -5.11
N GLY A 127 0.11 0.81 -3.93
CA GLY A 127 1.16 1.17 -2.98
C GLY A 127 2.42 0.34 -3.15
N ILE A 128 3.58 0.98 -3.04
CA ILE A 128 4.90 0.39 -3.23
C ILE A 128 5.86 0.74 -2.09
N GLY A 129 6.70 -0.20 -1.71
CA GLY A 129 7.68 -0.02 -0.64
C GLY A 129 8.96 -0.81 -0.86
N ARG A 130 9.95 -0.58 0.05
CA ARG A 130 11.27 -1.20 -0.04
C ARG A 130 11.53 -2.30 1.00
N GLY A 131 10.63 -2.43 1.99
CA GLY A 131 10.83 -3.31 3.13
C GLY A 131 11.85 -2.76 4.15
N TYR A 132 11.74 -3.21 5.39
CA TYR A 132 12.59 -2.74 6.49
C TYR A 132 13.08 -3.86 7.40
N GLN A 133 12.44 -5.03 7.40
CA GLN A 133 12.82 -6.13 8.27
C GLN A 133 13.86 -7.05 7.62
N PRO A 134 14.98 -7.35 8.32
CA PRO A 134 16.01 -8.24 7.79
C PRO A 134 15.49 -9.62 7.41
N ARG A 135 14.66 -10.22 8.28
CA ARG A 135 14.10 -11.57 8.07
C ARG A 135 13.31 -11.68 6.78
N GLU A 136 12.48 -10.70 6.49
CA GLU A 136 11.71 -10.64 5.25
C GLU A 136 12.60 -10.34 4.04
N ALA A 137 13.38 -9.28 4.13
CA ALA A 137 14.22 -8.81 3.04
C ALA A 137 15.30 -9.84 2.64
N GLU A 138 15.94 -10.51 3.60
CA GLU A 138 16.95 -11.51 3.31
C GLU A 138 16.32 -12.83 2.80
N THR A 139 15.12 -13.19 3.28
CA THR A 139 14.44 -14.42 2.83
C THR A 139 13.83 -14.25 1.45
N TRP A 140 13.15 -13.14 1.18
CA TRP A 140 12.55 -12.82 -0.11
C TRP A 140 13.50 -12.12 -1.06
N GLY A 141 14.58 -11.52 -0.52
CA GLY A 141 15.56 -10.77 -1.28
C GLY A 141 16.12 -11.60 -2.42
N TRP A 142 15.53 -11.40 -3.56
CA TRP A 142 15.86 -12.12 -4.77
C TRP A 142 17.32 -11.96 -5.11
N ARG A 143 17.96 -13.05 -5.47
CA ARG A 143 19.27 -13.31 -6.08
C ARG A 143 20.31 -12.18 -6.12
N TYR A 144 19.91 -10.93 -6.00
CA TYR A 144 20.74 -9.75 -6.23
C TYR A 144 20.76 -8.79 -5.04
N GLY A 145 20.27 -9.27 -3.85
CA GLY A 145 20.49 -8.56 -2.61
C GLY A 145 19.70 -7.26 -2.47
N SER A 146 18.39 -7.36 -2.65
CA SER A 146 17.48 -6.32 -2.14
C SER A 146 17.42 -6.40 -0.61
N THR A 147 18.59 -6.51 0.02
CA THR A 147 18.75 -6.64 1.46
C THR A 147 18.72 -5.27 2.10
N ILE A 148 18.39 -5.20 3.38
CA ILE A 148 18.48 -3.95 4.12
C ILE A 148 19.91 -3.57 4.50
N GLN A 149 20.87 -4.48 4.34
CA GLN A 149 22.28 -4.22 4.63
C GLN A 149 22.91 -3.28 3.61
N ASP A 150 22.44 -3.33 2.35
CA ASP A 150 22.84 -2.40 1.29
C ASP A 150 21.63 -1.58 0.83
N GLN A 151 21.39 -0.46 1.50
CA GLN A 151 20.27 0.41 1.25
C GLN A 151 20.30 1.08 -0.15
N GLU A 152 21.48 1.32 -0.71
CA GLU A 152 21.59 1.90 -2.06
C GLU A 152 21.22 0.86 -3.12
N ARG A 153 21.67 -0.37 -2.96
CA ARG A 153 21.29 -1.48 -3.85
C ARG A 153 19.80 -1.81 -3.74
N ASN A 154 19.26 -1.86 -2.54
CA ASN A 154 17.83 -2.06 -2.32
C ASN A 154 17.02 -0.98 -3.05
N ARG A 155 17.45 0.27 -2.97
CA ARG A 155 16.81 1.39 -3.66
C ARG A 155 16.90 1.26 -5.17
N ALA A 156 18.08 0.99 -5.71
CA ALA A 156 18.27 0.86 -7.15
C ALA A 156 17.40 -0.27 -7.73
N TYR A 157 17.31 -1.40 -7.01
CA TYR A 157 16.43 -2.50 -7.39
C TYR A 157 14.94 -2.10 -7.37
N PHE A 158 14.51 -1.40 -6.32
CA PHE A 158 13.15 -0.86 -6.19
C PHE A 158 12.81 0.09 -7.35
N GLU A 159 13.69 1.02 -7.66
CA GLU A 159 13.48 2.02 -8.72
C GLU A 159 13.41 1.36 -10.10
N GLU A 160 14.26 0.36 -10.38
CA GLU A 160 14.19 -0.41 -11.63
C GLU A 160 12.91 -1.24 -11.73
N ALA A 161 12.48 -1.88 -10.63
CA ALA A 161 11.22 -2.63 -10.60
C ALA A 161 10.01 -1.71 -10.86
N PHE A 162 9.99 -0.51 -10.26
CA PHE A 162 8.97 0.48 -10.51
C PHE A 162 8.91 0.91 -11.98
N GLU A 163 10.06 1.19 -12.61
CA GLU A 163 10.13 1.54 -14.03
C GLU A 163 9.52 0.44 -14.92
N ILE A 164 9.82 -0.83 -14.62
CA ILE A 164 9.28 -1.98 -15.35
C ILE A 164 7.76 -2.05 -15.22
N ILE A 165 7.22 -1.86 -14.02
CA ILE A 165 5.77 -1.87 -13.78
C ILE A 165 5.09 -0.75 -14.58
N MET A 166 5.66 0.45 -14.57
CA MET A 166 5.11 1.57 -15.35
C MET A 166 5.13 1.28 -16.84
N LYS A 167 6.21 0.70 -17.39
CA LYS A 167 6.26 0.26 -18.80
C LYS A 167 5.19 -0.79 -19.09
N ALA A 168 5.03 -1.79 -18.21
CA ALA A 168 4.05 -2.87 -18.37
C ALA A 168 2.60 -2.34 -18.47
N TRP A 169 2.27 -1.28 -17.76
CA TRP A 169 0.92 -0.72 -17.72
C TRP A 169 0.65 0.34 -18.78
N THR A 170 1.68 1.05 -19.26
CA THR A 170 1.50 2.21 -20.14
C THR A 170 1.91 1.96 -21.59
N GLN A 171 2.66 0.90 -21.86
CA GLN A 171 3.13 0.58 -23.20
C GLN A 171 2.42 -0.66 -23.76
N PRO A 172 2.03 -0.69 -25.03
CA PRO A 172 1.43 -1.87 -25.67
C PRO A 172 2.36 -3.09 -25.65
N SER A 173 3.65 -2.86 -25.81
CA SER A 173 4.73 -3.82 -25.57
C SER A 173 6.00 -3.04 -25.22
N PHE A 174 6.93 -3.69 -24.56
CA PHE A 174 8.18 -3.06 -24.13
C PHE A 174 9.32 -4.07 -23.99
N SER A 175 10.51 -3.54 -23.92
CA SER A 175 11.70 -4.25 -23.42
C SER A 175 12.34 -3.44 -22.31
N HIS A 176 13.05 -4.15 -21.44
CA HIS A 176 13.85 -3.55 -20.39
C HIS A 176 15.16 -4.33 -20.21
N HIS A 177 16.28 -3.63 -20.23
CA HIS A 177 17.61 -4.22 -20.05
C HIS A 177 18.41 -3.30 -19.11
N GLY A 178 18.11 -3.42 -17.82
CA GLY A 178 18.72 -2.68 -16.74
C GLY A 178 19.83 -3.45 -16.03
N GLU A 179 20.12 -3.03 -14.81
CA GLU A 179 21.15 -3.65 -13.97
C GLU A 179 20.69 -5.00 -13.40
N TYR A 180 19.42 -5.08 -12.97
CA TYR A 180 18.87 -6.25 -12.29
C TYR A 180 18.00 -7.11 -13.20
N TRP A 181 17.34 -6.50 -14.18
CA TRP A 181 16.36 -7.17 -15.03
C TRP A 181 16.66 -7.06 -16.51
N SER A 182 16.47 -8.18 -17.22
CA SER A 182 16.50 -8.24 -18.69
C SER A 182 15.20 -8.88 -19.18
N LEU A 183 14.29 -8.08 -19.71
CA LEU A 183 12.91 -8.47 -20.06
C LEU A 183 12.57 -8.03 -21.49
N PRO A 184 12.31 -8.97 -22.44
CA PRO A 184 12.56 -10.39 -22.28
C PRO A 184 14.06 -10.69 -22.22
N PRO A 185 14.47 -11.84 -21.66
CA PRO A 185 15.88 -12.27 -21.74
C PRO A 185 16.35 -12.29 -23.19
N ARG A 186 17.58 -11.78 -23.44
CA ARG A 186 18.11 -11.60 -24.80
C ARG A 186 18.21 -12.90 -25.63
N HIS A 187 18.21 -14.06 -24.96
CA HIS A 187 18.27 -15.38 -25.59
C HIS A 187 16.91 -16.01 -25.86
N THR A 188 15.79 -15.35 -25.50
CA THR A 188 14.44 -15.92 -25.64
C THR A 188 14.08 -16.10 -27.11
N LYS A 189 13.80 -17.34 -27.51
CA LYS A 189 13.36 -17.69 -28.87
C LYS A 189 11.85 -17.74 -28.96
N TRP A 190 11.28 -17.19 -30.03
CA TRP A 190 9.86 -17.21 -30.25
C TRP A 190 9.47 -17.04 -31.71
N ASN A 191 8.66 -17.97 -32.27
CA ASN A 191 8.15 -17.88 -33.64
C ASN A 191 6.76 -18.49 -33.82
N HIS A 192 5.93 -18.48 -32.78
CA HIS A 192 4.60 -19.07 -32.83
C HIS A 192 3.70 -18.35 -33.84
N LYS A 193 3.10 -19.11 -34.77
CA LYS A 193 2.32 -18.57 -35.90
C LYS A 193 1.17 -17.66 -35.48
N ALA A 194 0.45 -17.96 -34.37
CA ALA A 194 -0.64 -17.14 -33.90
C ALA A 194 -0.14 -15.75 -33.40
N THR A 195 1.01 -15.72 -32.72
CA THR A 195 1.65 -14.47 -32.29
C THR A 195 2.08 -13.64 -33.50
N MET A 196 2.69 -14.30 -34.49
CA MET A 196 3.10 -13.67 -35.75
C MET A 196 1.89 -13.06 -36.47
N ALA A 197 0.79 -13.81 -36.56
CA ALA A 197 -0.44 -13.33 -37.21
C ALA A 197 -1.03 -12.12 -36.46
N TYR A 198 -1.06 -12.17 -35.12
CA TYR A 198 -1.57 -11.07 -34.30
C TYR A 198 -0.78 -9.77 -34.50
N PHE A 199 0.53 -9.82 -34.44
CA PHE A 199 1.37 -8.62 -34.61
C PHE A 199 1.40 -8.09 -36.06
N ASN A 200 1.06 -8.90 -37.04
CA ASN A 200 0.91 -8.46 -38.42
C ASN A 200 -0.48 -7.88 -38.74
N MET A 201 -1.43 -7.95 -37.82
CA MET A 201 -2.76 -7.38 -38.03
C MET A 201 -2.72 -5.84 -38.00
N ALA A 202 -3.39 -5.21 -38.96
CA ALA A 202 -3.43 -3.75 -39.07
C ALA A 202 -3.97 -3.04 -37.81
N LYS A 203 -4.86 -3.70 -37.03
CA LYS A 203 -5.39 -3.19 -35.77
C LYS A 203 -4.36 -3.10 -34.65
N ALA A 204 -3.32 -3.90 -34.69
CA ALA A 204 -2.25 -3.89 -33.69
C ALA A 204 -1.33 -2.67 -33.83
N GLY A 205 -1.32 -2.04 -35.00
CA GLY A 205 -0.38 -0.95 -35.33
C GLY A 205 1.10 -1.34 -35.27
N ARG A 206 1.36 -2.66 -35.16
CA ARG A 206 2.70 -3.22 -34.99
C ARG A 206 2.90 -4.41 -35.95
N ARG A 207 4.14 -4.54 -36.38
CA ARG A 207 4.58 -5.66 -37.21
C ARG A 207 5.40 -6.61 -36.36
N VAL A 208 5.44 -7.89 -36.75
CA VAL A 208 6.25 -8.89 -36.04
C VAL A 208 7.72 -8.48 -35.95
N GLU A 209 8.23 -7.79 -36.93
CA GLU A 209 9.60 -7.31 -36.99
C GLU A 209 9.93 -6.30 -35.88
N ASP A 210 8.91 -5.62 -35.34
CA ASP A 210 9.08 -4.66 -34.22
C ASP A 210 9.29 -5.39 -32.90
N VAL A 211 8.76 -6.61 -32.76
CA VAL A 211 8.83 -7.38 -31.51
C VAL A 211 9.79 -8.57 -31.59
N LEU A 212 10.02 -9.09 -32.78
CA LEU A 212 10.90 -10.23 -33.01
C LEU A 212 12.10 -9.84 -33.88
N LYS A 213 13.28 -10.36 -33.54
CA LYS A 213 14.45 -10.29 -34.39
C LYS A 213 14.57 -11.62 -35.14
N VAL A 214 14.42 -11.58 -36.45
CA VAL A 214 14.61 -12.74 -37.31
C VAL A 214 16.09 -12.91 -37.58
N GLY A 215 16.61 -14.11 -37.23
CA GLY A 215 17.98 -14.53 -37.58
C GLY A 215 18.00 -15.54 -38.74
N ALA A 216 19.16 -16.06 -39.06
CA ALA A 216 19.30 -17.12 -40.00
C ALA A 216 18.64 -18.43 -39.50
N PRO A 217 18.07 -19.29 -40.33
CA PRO A 217 17.44 -20.51 -39.89
C PRO A 217 18.43 -21.41 -39.15
N ASP A 218 18.08 -21.79 -37.92
CA ASP A 218 18.81 -22.85 -37.21
C ASP A 218 18.37 -24.22 -37.71
N MET A 219 19.24 -25.15 -37.57
CA MET A 219 18.84 -26.55 -37.71
C MET A 219 17.95 -26.93 -36.53
N TYR A 220 16.74 -27.37 -36.82
CA TYR A 220 15.78 -27.74 -35.79
C TYR A 220 16.27 -28.95 -35.00
N SER A 221 16.36 -28.80 -33.70
CA SER A 221 16.46 -29.97 -32.82
C SER A 221 15.13 -30.71 -32.84
N VAL A 222 15.20 -32.03 -32.84
CA VAL A 222 14.05 -32.93 -32.84
C VAL A 222 13.17 -32.57 -31.61
N GLY A 223 11.97 -32.08 -31.84
CA GLY A 223 10.93 -31.95 -30.84
C GLY A 223 10.36 -30.55 -30.56
N SER A 224 11.01 -29.44 -30.91
CA SER A 224 10.43 -28.10 -30.68
C SER A 224 10.88 -27.05 -31.70
N PRO A 225 10.04 -26.75 -32.70
CA PRO A 225 10.34 -25.67 -33.67
C PRO A 225 10.57 -24.29 -33.01
N ILE A 226 9.94 -24.05 -31.86
CA ILE A 226 10.11 -22.78 -31.09
C ILE A 226 11.51 -22.70 -30.49
N MET A 227 11.99 -23.78 -29.88
CA MET A 227 13.31 -23.83 -29.25
C MET A 227 14.45 -23.77 -30.26
N ALA A 228 14.23 -24.30 -31.48
CA ALA A 228 15.20 -24.26 -32.59
C ALA A 228 15.11 -22.98 -33.42
N SER A 229 14.16 -22.08 -33.10
CA SER A 229 13.96 -20.84 -33.85
C SER A 229 15.17 -19.90 -33.75
N THR A 230 15.49 -19.27 -34.87
CA THR A 230 16.41 -18.13 -34.90
C THR A 230 15.75 -16.82 -34.58
N THR A 231 14.41 -16.78 -34.56
CA THR A 231 13.63 -15.59 -34.17
C THR A 231 13.81 -15.34 -32.69
N THR A 232 14.29 -14.15 -32.36
CA THR A 232 14.51 -13.70 -30.98
C THR A 232 13.46 -12.69 -30.58
N LEU A 233 12.81 -12.93 -29.43
CA LEU A 233 11.81 -12.03 -28.86
C LEU A 233 12.48 -10.72 -28.45
N LYS A 234 12.01 -9.59 -28.96
CA LYS A 234 12.54 -8.25 -28.65
C LYS A 234 11.76 -7.57 -27.53
N GLU A 235 10.47 -7.77 -27.49
CA GLU A 235 9.55 -7.10 -26.56
C GLU A 235 8.51 -8.11 -26.05
N ILE A 236 7.91 -7.76 -24.92
CA ILE A 236 6.78 -8.49 -24.33
C ILE A 236 5.61 -7.53 -24.11
N SER A 237 4.41 -8.06 -24.07
CA SER A 237 3.19 -7.37 -23.65
C SER A 237 2.69 -8.01 -22.36
N VAL A 238 2.22 -7.20 -21.43
CA VAL A 238 1.62 -7.66 -20.18
C VAL A 238 0.10 -7.55 -20.27
N PHE A 239 -0.59 -8.58 -19.83
CA PHE A 239 -2.05 -8.69 -19.83
C PHE A 239 -2.57 -9.22 -18.48
N PRO A 240 -3.70 -8.65 -17.94
CA PRO A 240 -4.34 -7.43 -18.44
C PRO A 240 -3.50 -6.19 -18.16
N GLN A 241 -3.84 -5.08 -18.82
CA GLN A 241 -3.45 -3.75 -18.33
C GLN A 241 -4.55 -3.22 -17.40
N PRO A 242 -4.23 -2.32 -16.45
CA PRO A 242 -5.22 -1.70 -15.60
C PRO A 242 -6.32 -1.00 -16.40
N VAL A 243 -7.53 -0.96 -15.86
CA VAL A 243 -8.64 -0.18 -16.45
C VAL A 243 -8.44 1.31 -16.22
N GLN A 244 -7.84 1.71 -15.10
CA GLN A 244 -7.45 3.09 -14.82
C GLN A 244 -6.36 3.55 -15.80
N LYS A 245 -6.50 4.75 -16.37
CA LYS A 245 -5.54 5.30 -17.35
C LYS A 245 -4.89 6.59 -16.83
N PRO A 246 -3.61 6.78 -17.15
CA PRO A 246 -2.68 5.87 -17.84
C PRO A 246 -2.31 4.63 -17.01
N HIS A 247 -2.48 4.67 -15.69
CA HIS A 247 -2.26 3.61 -14.70
C HIS A 247 -2.98 3.99 -13.40
N PRO A 248 -3.18 3.07 -12.43
CA PRO A 248 -3.68 3.40 -11.10
C PRO A 248 -2.86 4.48 -10.41
N GLN A 249 -3.44 5.19 -9.43
CA GLN A 249 -2.64 6.02 -8.52
C GLN A 249 -1.59 5.16 -7.83
N VAL A 250 -0.41 5.74 -7.63
CA VAL A 250 0.70 5.07 -6.94
C VAL A 250 0.96 5.78 -5.62
N TRP A 251 1.27 5.00 -4.57
CA TRP A 251 1.51 5.47 -3.22
C TRP A 251 2.82 4.90 -2.67
N GLU A 252 3.54 5.66 -1.85
CA GLU A 252 4.72 5.19 -1.12
C GLU A 252 4.61 5.61 0.36
N PRO A 253 4.71 4.65 1.32
CA PRO A 253 4.94 5.00 2.71
C PRO A 253 6.32 5.60 2.87
N VAL A 254 6.39 6.84 3.35
CA VAL A 254 7.61 7.62 3.43
C VAL A 254 8.03 7.87 4.88
N THR A 255 9.34 7.75 5.16
CA THR A 255 9.93 7.98 6.48
C THR A 255 11.14 8.91 6.44
N SER A 256 11.56 9.36 5.24
CA SER A 256 12.74 10.19 5.06
C SER A 256 12.54 11.24 3.98
N GLU A 257 13.26 12.37 4.08
CA GLU A 257 13.24 13.40 3.05
C GLU A 257 13.57 12.85 1.66
N ARG A 258 14.48 11.87 1.57
CA ARG A 258 14.86 11.24 0.30
C ARG A 258 13.68 10.50 -0.34
N SER A 259 12.91 9.73 0.43
CA SER A 259 11.72 9.02 -0.08
C SER A 259 10.61 10.01 -0.44
N ILE A 260 10.39 11.05 0.35
CA ILE A 260 9.41 12.11 0.05
C ILE A 260 9.72 12.77 -1.29
N ARG A 261 10.98 13.17 -1.51
CA ARG A 261 11.41 13.79 -2.79
C ARG A 261 11.31 12.81 -3.96
N TRP A 262 11.64 11.52 -3.73
CA TRP A 262 11.51 10.50 -4.77
C TRP A 262 10.05 10.33 -5.19
N ALA A 263 9.14 10.21 -4.22
CA ALA A 263 7.70 10.09 -4.49
C ALA A 263 7.18 11.27 -5.32
N ALA A 264 7.52 12.50 -4.92
CA ALA A 264 7.09 13.71 -5.64
C ALA A 264 7.57 13.74 -7.09
N ARG A 265 8.85 13.37 -7.37
CA ARG A 265 9.41 13.33 -8.72
C ARG A 265 8.77 12.27 -9.61
N ASN A 266 8.42 11.14 -9.03
CA ASN A 266 7.97 9.96 -9.77
C ASN A 266 6.44 9.84 -9.89
N LYS A 267 5.68 10.92 -9.60
CA LYS A 267 4.22 10.96 -9.72
C LYS A 267 3.51 10.04 -8.73
N VAL A 268 4.13 9.85 -7.57
CA VAL A 268 3.69 8.97 -6.49
C VAL A 268 3.14 9.81 -5.34
N ASN A 269 1.99 9.45 -4.80
CA ASN A 269 1.46 10.05 -3.57
C ASN A 269 2.30 9.57 -2.38
N ALA A 270 2.58 10.45 -1.45
CA ALA A 270 3.25 10.11 -0.22
C ALA A 270 2.22 9.75 0.86
N PHE A 271 2.57 8.79 1.70
CA PHE A 271 1.77 8.37 2.83
C PHE A 271 2.66 8.34 4.07
N THR A 272 2.34 9.12 5.10
CA THR A 272 3.11 9.04 6.33
C THR A 272 2.75 7.81 7.13
N VAL A 273 3.73 6.97 7.43
CA VAL A 273 3.67 6.10 8.61
C VAL A 273 3.53 7.00 9.85
N PRO A 274 2.84 6.58 10.91
CA PRO A 274 2.60 7.46 12.06
C PRO A 274 3.85 8.16 12.54
N GLU A 275 3.82 9.50 12.50
CA GLU A 275 4.91 10.39 12.89
C GLU A 275 4.37 11.55 13.74
N PRO A 276 5.20 12.25 14.53
CA PRO A 276 4.77 13.43 15.27
C PRO A 276 4.16 14.49 14.36
N THR A 277 3.03 15.09 14.80
CA THR A 277 2.34 16.12 14.03
C THR A 277 3.22 17.34 13.75
N SER A 278 4.22 17.61 14.61
CA SER A 278 5.19 18.68 14.41
C SER A 278 6.03 18.54 13.13
N ARG A 279 6.22 17.32 12.61
CA ARG A 279 6.96 17.04 11.38
C ARG A 279 6.10 17.12 10.12
N LEU A 280 4.81 16.94 10.26
CA LEU A 280 3.88 16.72 9.13
C LEU A 280 3.95 17.86 8.12
N LYS A 281 3.81 19.11 8.57
CA LYS A 281 3.86 20.28 7.68
C LYS A 281 5.16 20.37 6.89
N ARG A 282 6.31 20.15 7.56
CA ARG A 282 7.61 20.20 6.88
C ARG A 282 7.76 19.08 5.85
N ASN A 283 7.29 17.90 6.14
CA ASN A 283 7.31 16.78 5.19
C ASN A 283 6.43 17.06 3.96
N ILE A 284 5.27 17.66 4.16
CA ILE A 284 4.42 18.11 3.05
C ILE A 284 5.14 19.19 2.23
N GLU A 285 5.75 20.19 2.87
CA GLU A 285 6.52 21.24 2.18
C GLU A 285 7.62 20.62 1.30
N ILE A 286 8.38 19.65 1.81
CA ILE A 286 9.44 18.95 1.05
C ILE A 286 8.85 18.27 -0.20
N TYR A 287 7.70 17.63 -0.08
CA TYR A 287 7.00 17.00 -1.20
C TYR A 287 6.63 18.03 -2.27
N TYR A 288 6.06 19.18 -1.86
CA TYR A 288 5.63 20.24 -2.77
C TYR A 288 6.80 21.02 -3.38
N GLU A 289 7.87 21.28 -2.61
CA GLU A 289 9.12 21.86 -3.14
C GLU A 289 9.68 21.03 -4.30
N GLU A 290 9.70 19.71 -4.13
CA GLU A 290 10.21 18.80 -5.15
C GLU A 290 9.25 18.67 -6.34
N ALA A 291 7.94 18.64 -6.09
CA ALA A 291 6.92 18.62 -7.12
C ALA A 291 7.00 19.89 -8.00
N GLU A 292 7.20 21.06 -7.40
CA GLU A 292 7.36 22.32 -8.12
C GLU A 292 8.59 22.33 -9.01
N LYS A 293 9.75 21.85 -8.51
CA LYS A 293 10.99 21.72 -9.30
C LYS A 293 10.82 20.85 -10.53
N ASN A 294 9.95 19.85 -10.45
CA ASN A 294 9.66 18.89 -11.53
C ASN A 294 8.40 19.26 -12.34
N GLY A 295 7.87 20.47 -12.22
CA GLY A 295 6.73 20.96 -12.99
C GLY A 295 5.39 20.33 -12.57
N TRP A 296 5.23 19.97 -11.28
CA TRP A 296 4.00 19.33 -10.73
C TRP A 296 3.64 18.02 -11.43
N PRO A 297 4.52 17.03 -11.40
CA PRO A 297 4.25 15.77 -12.06
C PRO A 297 3.04 15.07 -11.41
N ASP A 298 2.08 14.68 -12.23
CA ASP A 298 1.01 13.78 -11.87
C ASP A 298 0.68 12.85 -13.03
N ARG A 299 0.01 11.73 -12.77
CA ARG A 299 -0.27 10.73 -13.81
C ARG A 299 -1.15 11.25 -14.94
N LEU A 300 -1.99 12.26 -14.68
CA LEU A 300 -2.91 12.86 -15.63
C LEU A 300 -2.41 14.22 -16.15
N ASN A 301 -1.27 14.70 -15.66
CA ASN A 301 -0.64 15.97 -16.04
C ASN A 301 -1.59 17.17 -15.87
N ARG A 302 -2.29 17.27 -14.73
CA ARG A 302 -3.31 18.30 -14.45
C ARG A 302 -2.74 19.60 -13.87
N GLY A 303 -1.42 19.72 -13.78
CA GLY A 303 -0.76 20.91 -13.27
C GLY A 303 -0.75 20.98 -11.72
N ARG A 304 -0.68 22.21 -11.20
CA ARG A 304 -0.57 22.47 -9.76
C ARG A 304 -1.80 21.96 -9.02
N TRP A 305 -1.61 21.40 -7.84
CA TRP A 305 -2.66 20.91 -6.95
C TRP A 305 -2.66 21.60 -5.59
N LYS A 306 -3.75 21.44 -4.84
CA LYS A 306 -3.93 21.98 -3.49
C LYS A 306 -2.84 21.48 -2.54
N PHE A 307 -2.55 22.26 -1.49
CA PHE A 307 -1.52 21.90 -0.52
C PHE A 307 -2.01 20.77 0.42
N GLY A 308 -1.10 19.89 0.75
CA GLY A 308 -1.34 18.69 1.55
C GLY A 308 -2.04 17.60 0.75
N TRP A 309 -3.30 17.77 0.45
CA TRP A 309 -4.09 16.87 -0.38
C TRP A 309 -4.98 17.66 -1.35
N ASP A 310 -5.15 17.13 -2.53
CA ASP A 310 -6.11 17.59 -3.54
C ASP A 310 -7.05 16.43 -3.87
N ALA A 311 -8.23 16.41 -3.26
CA ALA A 311 -9.21 15.35 -3.41
C ALA A 311 -9.77 15.25 -4.86
N GLU A 312 -9.82 16.38 -5.60
CA GLU A 312 -10.25 16.38 -7.00
C GLU A 312 -9.24 15.73 -7.92
N LYS A 313 -7.94 15.95 -7.65
CA LYS A 313 -6.85 15.42 -8.47
C LYS A 313 -6.28 14.11 -7.93
N HIS A 314 -6.70 13.68 -6.74
CA HIS A 314 -6.12 12.56 -6.00
C HIS A 314 -4.60 12.63 -5.92
N ARG A 315 -4.11 13.75 -5.42
CA ARG A 315 -2.68 14.02 -5.36
C ARG A 315 -2.30 14.67 -4.05
N GLY A 316 -1.17 14.19 -3.49
CA GLY A 316 -0.56 14.81 -2.34
C GLY A 316 -0.03 13.83 -1.31
N PHE A 317 -0.31 14.16 -0.06
CA PHE A 317 0.30 13.57 1.12
C PHE A 317 -0.77 13.06 2.09
N GLY A 318 -0.93 11.74 2.22
CA GLY A 318 -1.86 11.12 3.17
C GLY A 318 -1.29 11.09 4.59
N CYS A 319 -2.18 11.15 5.58
CA CYS A 319 -1.84 11.12 7.00
C CYS A 319 -2.44 9.89 7.69
N CYS A 320 -1.61 9.07 8.36
CA CYS A 320 -2.04 7.92 9.14
C CYS A 320 -1.85 8.15 10.64
N ARG A 321 -2.84 7.74 11.44
CA ARG A 321 -2.77 7.79 12.92
C ARG A 321 -3.43 6.55 13.51
N TYR A 322 -2.88 6.07 14.63
CA TYR A 322 -3.65 5.19 15.50
C TYR A 322 -4.88 5.93 16.02
N VAL A 323 -6.01 5.26 16.08
CA VAL A 323 -7.26 5.82 16.60
C VAL A 323 -7.90 4.85 17.59
N HIS A 324 -8.27 5.36 18.76
CA HIS A 324 -9.04 4.58 19.71
C HIS A 324 -10.09 5.47 20.41
N ILE A 325 -11.35 5.12 20.23
CA ILE A 325 -12.47 5.87 20.78
C ILE A 325 -12.85 5.29 22.12
N LEU A 326 -12.91 6.16 23.14
CA LEU A 326 -13.29 5.80 24.50
C LEU A 326 -14.81 5.89 24.63
N ARG A 327 -15.44 4.82 25.14
CA ARG A 327 -16.89 4.80 25.36
C ARG A 327 -17.27 5.66 26.55
N PRO A 328 -18.33 6.48 26.44
CA PRO A 328 -18.81 7.31 27.55
C PRO A 328 -19.10 6.47 28.81
N GLY A 329 -18.48 6.88 29.92
CA GLY A 329 -18.59 6.17 31.21
C GLY A 329 -17.67 4.97 31.39
N HIS A 330 -16.88 4.60 30.37
CA HIS A 330 -15.89 3.51 30.36
C HIS A 330 -14.48 4.00 29.99
N GLU A 331 -14.25 5.31 29.96
CA GLU A 331 -13.03 5.91 29.40
C GLU A 331 -11.75 5.37 30.05
N ARG A 332 -11.78 5.09 31.36
CA ARG A 332 -10.61 4.54 32.06
C ARG A 332 -10.30 3.11 31.65
N GLU A 333 -11.33 2.29 31.45
CA GLU A 333 -11.19 0.89 31.09
C GLU A 333 -10.70 0.79 29.64
N ASP A 334 -11.30 1.55 28.75
CA ASP A 334 -10.95 1.58 27.32
C ASP A 334 -9.53 2.14 27.11
N LEU A 335 -9.14 3.16 27.85
CA LEU A 335 -7.77 3.68 27.81
C LEU A 335 -6.76 2.65 28.29
N GLN A 336 -7.06 1.89 29.35
CA GLN A 336 -6.18 0.83 29.82
C GLN A 336 -6.11 -0.32 28.82
N ARG A 337 -7.23 -0.68 28.18
CA ARG A 337 -7.29 -1.70 27.13
C ARG A 337 -6.44 -1.31 25.91
N TYR A 338 -6.33 -0.02 25.60
CA TYR A 338 -5.50 0.51 24.52
C TYR A 338 -4.00 0.52 24.86
N LYS A 339 -3.63 0.99 26.07
CA LYS A 339 -2.23 1.30 26.42
C LYS A 339 -1.34 0.06 26.39
N GLU A 340 -1.73 -1.03 27.02
CA GLU A 340 -0.88 -2.21 27.14
C GLU A 340 -0.52 -2.82 25.77
N PRO A 341 -1.47 -3.10 24.86
CA PRO A 341 -1.15 -3.68 23.56
C PRO A 341 -0.28 -2.77 22.68
N ILE A 342 -0.55 -1.46 22.67
CA ILE A 342 0.19 -0.54 21.83
C ILE A 342 1.64 -0.35 22.32
N GLU A 343 1.89 -0.36 23.62
CA GLU A 343 3.25 -0.31 24.17
C GLU A 343 4.04 -1.57 23.79
N LEU A 344 3.42 -2.76 23.88
CA LEU A 344 4.04 -4.01 23.46
C LEU A 344 4.33 -4.05 21.95
N GLN A 345 3.45 -3.48 21.14
CA GLN A 345 3.65 -3.33 19.70
C GLN A 345 4.84 -2.42 19.39
N TRP A 346 5.01 -1.32 20.13
CA TRP A 346 6.15 -0.43 19.98
C TRP A 346 7.46 -1.02 20.54
N ASP A 347 7.41 -1.87 21.55
CA ASP A 347 8.58 -2.65 22.01
C ASP A 347 9.09 -3.58 20.88
N TYR A 348 8.20 -4.05 20.00
CA TYR A 348 8.57 -4.78 18.79
C TYR A 348 9.15 -3.86 17.70
N TYR A 349 8.55 -2.68 17.44
CA TYR A 349 9.00 -1.78 16.37
C TYR A 349 10.27 -1.01 16.69
N GLY A 350 10.51 -0.73 17.94
CA GLY A 350 11.66 0.07 18.41
C GLY A 350 13.00 -0.35 17.79
N PRO A 351 13.39 -1.64 17.87
CA PRO A 351 14.66 -2.15 17.35
C PRO A 351 14.85 -1.96 15.83
N PHE A 352 13.77 -1.79 15.05
CA PHE A 352 13.86 -1.50 13.62
C PHE A 352 14.07 -0.02 13.29
N GLY A 353 14.23 0.82 14.31
CA GLY A 353 14.52 2.25 14.13
C GLY A 353 13.29 3.17 14.21
N PHE A 354 12.09 2.62 14.41
CA PHE A 354 10.88 3.46 14.47
C PHE A 354 10.83 4.35 15.71
N ALA A 355 11.48 4.00 16.82
CA ALA A 355 11.60 4.89 17.97
C ALA A 355 12.29 6.24 17.63
N ALA A 356 13.30 6.19 16.74
CA ALA A 356 14.05 7.38 16.37
C ALA A 356 13.22 8.45 15.64
N VAL A 357 12.20 8.04 14.86
CA VAL A 357 11.34 8.97 14.10
C VAL A 357 10.25 9.64 14.95
N LEU A 358 10.12 9.26 16.23
CA LEU A 358 9.18 9.87 17.17
C LEU A 358 9.65 11.21 17.74
N SER A 359 10.90 11.63 17.48
CA SER A 359 11.39 12.96 17.88
C SER A 359 10.64 14.06 17.12
N ASP A 360 10.34 15.17 17.78
CA ASP A 360 9.74 16.34 17.15
C ASP A 360 10.68 17.01 16.14
N LEU A 361 10.14 17.88 15.32
CA LEU A 361 10.95 18.67 14.39
C LEU A 361 11.94 19.56 15.19
N GLY A 362 13.24 19.38 14.91
CA GLY A 362 14.32 20.11 15.60
C GLY A 362 14.83 19.44 16.87
N GLU A 363 14.22 18.37 17.33
CA GLU A 363 14.78 17.54 18.40
C GLU A 363 15.83 16.56 17.85
N PRO A 364 16.82 16.18 18.67
CA PRO A 364 17.68 15.04 18.33
C PRO A 364 16.86 13.77 18.15
N MET A 365 17.29 12.90 17.24
CA MET A 365 16.67 11.58 17.09
C MET A 365 16.75 10.80 18.39
N TYR A 366 15.67 10.14 18.76
CA TYR A 366 15.63 9.31 19.95
C TYR A 366 16.52 8.06 19.81
N ASP A 367 17.00 7.54 20.95
CA ASP A 367 17.72 6.28 20.99
C ASP A 367 16.84 5.14 20.49
N LEU A 368 17.41 4.22 19.70
CA LEU A 368 16.71 3.09 19.12
C LEU A 368 16.13 2.13 20.19
N ASN A 369 16.75 2.09 21.36
CA ASN A 369 16.33 1.25 22.47
C ASN A 369 15.42 2.00 23.47
N MET A 370 15.01 3.22 23.14
CA MET A 370 14.09 3.97 23.99
C MET A 370 12.75 3.22 24.11
N LYS A 371 12.28 3.04 25.34
CA LYS A 371 10.94 2.51 25.56
C LYS A 371 9.89 3.54 25.12
N VAL A 372 9.08 3.15 24.15
CA VAL A 372 7.97 3.97 23.67
C VAL A 372 6.74 3.64 24.52
N THR A 373 6.18 4.67 25.17
CA THR A 373 4.95 4.53 25.97
C THR A 373 3.74 5.02 25.20
N ALA A 374 2.55 4.51 25.56
CA ALA A 374 1.29 5.00 25.00
C ALA A 374 1.11 6.50 25.24
N ASP A 375 1.50 7.00 26.42
CA ASP A 375 1.41 8.44 26.74
C ASP A 375 2.30 9.27 25.82
N LEU A 376 3.51 8.80 25.48
CA LEU A 376 4.39 9.49 24.54
C LEU A 376 3.75 9.59 23.14
N ILE A 377 3.24 8.49 22.59
CA ILE A 377 2.64 8.51 21.25
C ILE A 377 1.35 9.32 21.19
N MET A 378 0.58 9.36 22.27
CA MET A 378 -0.56 10.26 22.40
C MET A 378 -0.12 11.73 22.49
N GLN A 379 0.90 12.04 23.28
CA GLN A 379 1.48 13.39 23.37
C GLN A 379 2.01 13.90 22.03
N LYS A 380 2.62 13.02 21.23
CA LYS A 380 3.14 13.34 19.90
C LYS A 380 2.06 13.32 18.80
N GLU A 381 0.81 13.07 19.17
CA GLU A 381 -0.35 12.94 18.26
C GLU A 381 -0.17 11.85 17.18
N ILE A 382 0.62 10.84 17.49
CA ILE A 382 0.76 9.61 16.69
C ILE A 382 -0.45 8.72 16.93
N ALA A 383 -0.96 8.74 18.15
CA ALA A 383 -2.20 8.09 18.56
C ALA A 383 -3.25 9.13 18.99
N ILE A 384 -4.42 9.01 18.40
CA ILE A 384 -5.60 9.83 18.70
C ILE A 384 -6.51 8.99 19.56
N VAL A 385 -6.52 9.27 20.86
CA VAL A 385 -7.31 8.54 21.86
C VAL A 385 -8.20 9.53 22.61
N GLY A 386 -9.50 9.24 22.73
CA GLY A 386 -10.45 10.10 23.41
C GLY A 386 -11.90 9.73 23.11
N THR A 387 -12.85 10.47 23.65
CA THR A 387 -14.25 10.39 23.25
C THR A 387 -14.41 10.79 21.77
N ALA A 388 -15.55 10.50 21.16
CA ALA A 388 -15.78 10.82 19.75
C ALA A 388 -15.53 12.31 19.43
N ASP A 389 -15.99 13.21 20.27
CA ASP A 389 -15.79 14.67 20.11
C ASP A 389 -14.29 15.04 20.21
N GLU A 390 -13.58 14.49 21.20
CA GLU A 390 -12.13 14.72 21.35
C GLU A 390 -11.33 14.17 20.15
N VAL A 391 -11.76 13.05 19.58
CA VAL A 391 -11.14 12.47 18.38
C VAL A 391 -11.36 13.38 17.18
N VAL A 392 -12.56 13.94 17.01
CA VAL A 392 -12.84 14.95 15.97
C VAL A 392 -11.91 16.14 16.11
N ASP A 393 -11.84 16.74 17.32
CA ASP A 393 -11.01 17.92 17.57
C ASP A 393 -9.53 17.65 17.28
N LYS A 394 -9.00 16.51 17.71
CA LYS A 394 -7.61 16.11 17.47
C LYS A 394 -7.32 15.90 15.97
N ILE A 395 -8.23 15.27 15.22
CA ILE A 395 -8.08 15.08 13.77
C ILE A 395 -8.08 16.43 13.05
N MET A 396 -9.00 17.34 13.42
CA MET A 396 -9.04 18.68 12.85
C MET A 396 -7.79 19.49 13.21
N HIS A 397 -7.27 19.36 14.43
CA HIS A 397 -6.00 19.97 14.83
C HIS A 397 -4.83 19.48 13.95
N ILE A 398 -4.74 18.18 13.69
CA ILE A 398 -3.70 17.62 12.79
C ILE A 398 -3.82 18.19 11.38
N LYS A 399 -5.05 18.29 10.85
CA LYS A 399 -5.31 18.93 9.55
C LYS A 399 -4.77 20.36 9.50
N GLU A 400 -5.09 21.17 10.52
CA GLU A 400 -4.65 22.56 10.63
C GLU A 400 -3.13 22.67 10.77
N ARG A 401 -2.53 21.87 11.63
CA ARG A 401 -1.07 21.83 11.84
C ARG A 401 -0.31 21.41 10.61
N GLY A 402 -0.84 20.48 9.83
CA GLY A 402 -0.30 20.06 8.55
C GLY A 402 -0.49 21.11 7.43
N GLY A 403 -1.44 22.04 7.60
CA GLY A 403 -1.77 23.06 6.61
C GLY A 403 -2.55 22.53 5.41
N TYR A 404 -3.29 21.45 5.58
CA TYR A 404 -4.04 20.80 4.51
C TYR A 404 -5.19 21.65 3.97
N ASP A 405 -5.26 21.82 2.65
CA ASP A 405 -6.44 22.37 1.99
C ASP A 405 -7.59 21.35 1.99
N ASP A 406 -7.47 20.25 1.25
CA ASP A 406 -8.28 19.06 1.43
C ASP A 406 -7.52 18.08 2.33
N PHE A 407 -8.19 17.08 2.95
CA PHE A 407 -7.53 16.20 3.89
C PHE A 407 -7.69 14.73 3.51
N MET A 408 -6.59 14.00 3.48
CA MET A 408 -6.58 12.53 3.38
C MET A 408 -6.12 11.97 4.72
N PHE A 409 -7.06 11.42 5.47
CA PHE A 409 -6.83 10.86 6.80
C PHE A 409 -7.07 9.35 6.81
N THR A 410 -6.17 8.61 7.43
CA THR A 410 -6.27 7.16 7.55
C THR A 410 -6.18 6.76 9.01
N ALA A 411 -7.21 6.06 9.50
CA ALA A 411 -7.30 5.56 10.87
C ALA A 411 -6.72 4.14 10.96
N TRP A 412 -5.92 3.89 11.98
CA TRP A 412 -5.40 2.58 12.34
C TRP A 412 -6.03 2.15 13.67
N PHE A 413 -6.99 1.24 13.62
CA PHE A 413 -7.78 0.83 14.79
C PHE A 413 -7.20 -0.36 15.54
N GLU A 414 -6.32 -1.13 14.92
CA GLU A 414 -5.84 -2.39 15.49
C GLU A 414 -4.62 -2.23 16.39
N ALA A 415 -4.53 -3.10 17.37
CA ALA A 415 -3.33 -3.38 18.14
C ALA A 415 -3.27 -4.88 18.45
N GLY A 416 -2.08 -5.40 18.77
CA GLY A 416 -1.92 -6.81 19.10
C GLY A 416 -2.86 -7.26 20.22
N GLY A 417 -3.51 -8.41 20.06
CA GLY A 417 -4.47 -8.93 21.02
C GLY A 417 -5.87 -8.33 20.94
N TYR A 418 -6.19 -7.52 19.92
CA TYR A 418 -7.56 -7.12 19.65
C TYR A 418 -8.27 -8.22 18.84
N SER A 419 -9.51 -8.53 19.24
CA SER A 419 -10.38 -9.39 18.43
C SER A 419 -10.88 -8.65 17.19
N THR A 420 -11.34 -9.40 16.20
CA THR A 420 -12.00 -8.84 15.02
C THR A 420 -13.18 -7.95 15.42
N GLU A 421 -13.96 -8.37 16.43
CA GLU A 421 -15.13 -7.67 16.94
C GLU A 421 -14.77 -6.31 17.58
N GLU A 422 -13.70 -6.26 18.39
CA GLU A 422 -13.22 -4.98 18.98
C GLU A 422 -12.80 -3.98 17.89
N ILE A 423 -12.12 -4.44 16.84
CA ILE A 423 -11.74 -3.57 15.72
C ILE A 423 -12.98 -3.10 14.98
N GLU A 424 -13.94 -3.97 14.70
CA GLU A 424 -15.20 -3.62 14.03
C GLU A 424 -16.04 -2.64 14.84
N GLU A 425 -16.07 -2.77 16.17
CA GLU A 425 -16.74 -1.80 17.06
C GLU A 425 -16.12 -0.41 16.92
N GLN A 426 -14.78 -0.30 16.95
CA GLN A 426 -14.08 0.96 16.74
C GLN A 426 -14.37 1.56 15.36
N MET A 427 -14.39 0.75 14.30
CA MET A 427 -14.76 1.18 12.96
C MET A 427 -16.19 1.71 12.90
N GLN A 428 -17.13 1.04 13.56
CA GLN A 428 -18.55 1.43 13.56
C GLN A 428 -18.77 2.74 14.34
N VAL A 429 -18.18 2.88 15.53
CA VAL A 429 -18.30 4.10 16.34
C VAL A 429 -17.66 5.29 15.60
N PHE A 430 -16.48 5.10 15.02
CA PHE A 430 -15.84 6.14 14.21
C PHE A 430 -16.73 6.57 13.02
N ALA A 431 -17.33 5.62 12.33
CA ALA A 431 -18.20 5.90 11.18
C ALA A 431 -19.51 6.60 11.57
N SER A 432 -20.08 6.28 12.74
CA SER A 432 -21.36 6.85 13.18
C SER A 432 -21.22 8.18 13.93
N GLU A 433 -20.15 8.37 14.70
CA GLU A 433 -20.00 9.51 15.61
C GLU A 433 -18.92 10.52 15.17
N VAL A 434 -17.85 10.07 14.52
CA VAL A 434 -16.71 10.92 14.14
C VAL A 434 -16.79 11.37 12.68
N MET A 435 -16.98 10.44 11.73
CA MET A 435 -16.97 10.76 10.30
C MET A 435 -17.99 11.82 9.88
N PRO A 436 -19.25 11.80 10.35
CA PRO A 436 -20.23 12.81 9.95
C PRO A 436 -19.80 14.24 10.32
N THR A 437 -19.26 14.42 11.53
CA THR A 437 -18.79 15.72 12.01
C THR A 437 -17.56 16.19 11.23
N LEU A 438 -16.59 15.31 10.96
CA LEU A 438 -15.42 15.62 10.15
C LEU A 438 -15.81 16.04 8.72
N ARG A 439 -16.71 15.29 8.08
CA ARG A 439 -17.21 15.61 6.74
C ARG A 439 -17.95 16.92 6.71
N HIS A 440 -18.80 17.21 7.71
CA HIS A 440 -19.49 18.49 7.82
C HIS A 440 -18.49 19.66 7.98
N ALA A 441 -17.49 19.53 8.86
CA ALA A 441 -16.47 20.54 9.11
C ALA A 441 -15.59 20.81 7.88
N CYS A 442 -15.38 19.79 7.03
CA CYS A 442 -14.61 19.88 5.79
C CYS A 442 -15.46 20.19 4.53
N GLY A 443 -16.74 20.57 4.69
CA GLY A 443 -17.56 21.07 3.59
C GLY A 443 -18.15 20.00 2.66
N GLY A 444 -18.20 18.75 3.06
CA GLY A 444 -18.91 17.68 2.35
C GLY A 444 -18.19 16.34 2.31
N GLY A 445 -18.90 15.37 1.74
CA GLY A 445 -18.42 13.99 1.60
C GLY A 445 -17.36 13.82 0.49
N PRO A 446 -16.89 12.57 0.30
CA PRO A 446 -15.82 12.26 -0.63
C PRO A 446 -16.18 12.64 -2.06
N MET A 447 -15.26 13.24 -2.75
CA MET A 447 -15.27 13.23 -4.21
C MET A 447 -14.70 11.87 -4.64
N LEU A 448 -15.56 10.86 -4.68
CA LEU A 448 -15.20 9.60 -5.35
C LEU A 448 -14.75 9.96 -6.76
N LEU A 449 -13.55 9.53 -7.15
CA LEU A 449 -13.18 9.54 -8.56
C LEU A 449 -14.30 8.83 -9.31
N GLU A 450 -14.98 9.52 -10.20
CA GLU A 450 -15.78 8.85 -11.20
C GLU A 450 -14.87 7.80 -11.84
N SER A 451 -15.33 6.55 -11.85
CA SER A 451 -14.60 5.48 -12.53
C SER A 451 -14.27 5.98 -13.93
N THR A 452 -12.99 6.24 -14.20
CA THR A 452 -12.55 6.62 -15.55
C THR A 452 -12.59 5.46 -16.51
N SER A 453 -13.06 4.29 -16.04
CA SER A 453 -13.25 3.10 -16.87
C SER A 453 -14.63 3.14 -17.50
N GLN A 454 -14.67 3.14 -18.83
CA GLN A 454 -15.86 2.75 -19.59
C GLN A 454 -16.18 1.25 -19.44
N PHE A 455 -15.38 0.53 -18.66
CA PHE A 455 -15.57 -0.88 -18.36
C PHE A 455 -16.46 -0.99 -17.12
N VAL A 456 -17.75 -1.00 -17.33
CA VAL A 456 -18.72 -1.59 -16.40
C VAL A 456 -18.66 -3.09 -16.68
N PRO A 457 -18.23 -3.96 -15.74
CA PRO A 457 -18.44 -5.39 -15.93
C PRO A 457 -19.94 -5.57 -16.17
N GLU A 458 -20.35 -5.98 -17.35
CA GLU A 458 -21.71 -6.45 -17.53
C GLU A 458 -21.98 -7.44 -16.40
N ARG A 459 -23.16 -7.36 -15.80
CA ARG A 459 -23.60 -8.15 -14.63
C ARG A 459 -23.48 -9.67 -14.88
N GLY A 460 -22.25 -10.17 -14.98
CA GLY A 460 -21.93 -11.54 -15.40
C GLY A 460 -21.42 -12.47 -14.31
N LEU A 461 -21.05 -11.96 -13.13
CA LEU A 461 -20.60 -12.83 -12.04
C LEU A 461 -21.66 -13.12 -10.97
N ALA A 462 -22.86 -12.56 -11.07
CA ALA A 462 -23.97 -12.85 -10.17
C ALA A 462 -24.75 -14.14 -10.55
N GLY A 463 -24.35 -14.86 -11.57
CA GLY A 463 -25.08 -16.01 -12.14
C GLY A 463 -24.49 -17.38 -11.86
N VAL A 464 -23.43 -17.53 -11.08
CA VAL A 464 -22.79 -18.84 -10.81
C VAL A 464 -23.08 -19.41 -9.42
N ALA A 465 -23.96 -18.79 -8.65
CA ALA A 465 -24.44 -19.34 -7.38
C ALA A 465 -25.89 -19.84 -7.53
N GLY A 466 -26.12 -20.87 -8.37
CA GLY A 466 -27.44 -21.43 -8.52
C GLY A 466 -27.59 -22.42 -9.67
N SER A 467 -26.95 -23.56 -9.58
CA SER A 467 -27.40 -24.84 -10.13
C SER A 467 -26.68 -25.99 -9.45
#